data_e500a66c28dfc55ee40e8ade2d70fc0b
#
_entry.id   e500a66c28dfc55ee40e8ade2d70fc0b
#
_cell.length_a   1.000
_cell.length_b   1.000
_cell.length_c   1.000
_cell.angle_alpha   90.00
_cell.angle_beta   90.00
_cell.angle_gamma   90.00
#
_symmetry.space_group_name_H-M   'P 1'
#
loop_
_entity.id
_entity.type
_entity.pdbx_description
1 polymer ?
#
loop_
_entity_poly.entity_id
_entity_poly.type
_entity_poly.pdbx_seq_one_letter_code
_entity_poly.pdbx_strand_id
1 'polypeptide(L)'
;MAKKEEIKITALYERLSRDDEQAGESNSIQNQKKYLEEYARQKGLRNIRHFYDDGYSGTNFNRPGFAALLEEIEAGHVEVLIVKDLSRFGRNYLQVGYYTEILFPKKGVRFIAVNNNVDSATPQDNDFTPFLNIMNEWYAKDTSNKIKAVFKSRMKEGLRCSGSIPYGYKREPGDKQTLIVDEPA
;
A
#
# COMPACT_ATOMS: atom_id res chain seq x y z
N MET A 1 -31.99 -0.27 30.80
CA MET A 1 -31.21 -1.43 30.33
C MET A 1 -29.81 -0.96 30.07
N ALA A 2 -28.83 -1.38 30.84
CA ALA A 2 -27.43 -1.03 30.60
C ALA A 2 -26.98 -1.68 29.28
N LYS A 3 -26.54 -0.86 28.31
CA LYS A 3 -25.94 -1.31 27.07
C LYS A 3 -24.68 -2.11 27.47
N LYS A 4 -24.68 -3.41 27.21
CA LYS A 4 -23.50 -4.25 27.42
C LYS A 4 -22.38 -3.62 26.56
N GLU A 5 -21.37 -3.03 27.19
CA GLU A 5 -20.19 -2.55 26.46
C GLU A 5 -19.59 -3.75 25.75
N GLU A 6 -19.72 -3.81 24.42
CA GLU A 6 -19.04 -4.80 23.62
C GLU A 6 -17.54 -4.54 23.73
N ILE A 7 -16.84 -5.53 24.26
CA ILE A 7 -15.39 -5.45 24.46
C ILE A 7 -14.73 -5.38 23.08
N LYS A 8 -14.24 -4.20 22.73
CA LYS A 8 -13.56 -3.97 21.47
C LYS A 8 -12.19 -4.66 21.45
N ILE A 9 -11.74 -5.03 20.27
CA ILE A 9 -10.48 -5.74 20.06
C ILE A 9 -9.37 -4.81 19.55
N THR A 10 -8.13 -5.17 19.87
CA THR A 10 -6.92 -4.70 19.21
C THR A 10 -6.57 -5.68 18.10
N ALA A 11 -6.79 -5.27 16.87
CA ALA A 11 -6.48 -6.08 15.69
C ALA A 11 -4.99 -5.91 15.32
N LEU A 12 -4.29 -7.03 15.15
CA LEU A 12 -2.95 -7.07 14.59
C LEU A 12 -3.04 -7.66 13.18
N TYR A 13 -2.51 -6.94 12.20
CA TYR A 13 -2.55 -7.40 10.82
C TYR A 13 -1.15 -7.65 10.28
N GLU A 14 -0.93 -8.88 9.83
CA GLU A 14 0.31 -9.38 9.29
C GLU A 14 0.16 -9.78 7.82
N ARG A 15 1.16 -9.48 7.00
CA ARG A 15 1.18 -9.89 5.59
C ARG A 15 2.58 -10.29 5.15
N LEU A 16 2.65 -11.42 4.43
CA LEU A 16 3.84 -11.86 3.72
C LEU A 16 3.47 -12.09 2.25
N SER A 17 4.28 -11.60 1.32
CA SER A 17 4.17 -11.92 -0.10
C SER A 17 5.21 -12.96 -0.49
N ARG A 18 4.99 -13.69 -1.59
CA ARG A 18 5.97 -14.66 -2.13
C ARG A 18 7.33 -14.02 -2.42
N ASP A 19 7.33 -12.74 -2.82
CA ASP A 19 8.55 -11.99 -3.10
C ASP A 19 9.33 -11.64 -1.81
N ASP A 20 8.64 -11.58 -0.67
CA ASP A 20 9.22 -11.27 0.64
C ASP A 20 9.87 -12.50 1.31
N GLU A 21 9.54 -13.73 0.89
CA GLU A 21 10.11 -14.99 1.41
C GLU A 21 11.61 -15.08 1.14
N GLN A 22 12.11 -14.43 0.10
CA GLN A 22 13.54 -14.39 -0.26
C GLN A 22 14.36 -13.44 0.64
N ALA A 23 13.74 -12.63 1.47
CA ALA A 23 14.39 -11.58 2.26
C ALA A 23 14.85 -12.01 3.68
N GLY A 24 14.73 -13.31 4.03
CA GLY A 24 15.24 -13.89 5.28
C GLY A 24 14.21 -13.99 6.42
N GLU A 25 14.58 -14.68 7.50
CA GLU A 25 13.71 -15.07 8.63
C GLU A 25 12.98 -13.91 9.35
N SER A 26 13.50 -12.70 9.29
CA SER A 26 12.91 -11.53 9.97
C SER A 26 11.54 -11.09 9.43
N ASN A 27 11.14 -11.60 8.27
CA ASN A 27 9.89 -11.24 7.60
C ASN A 27 8.78 -12.29 7.70
N SER A 28 9.00 -13.39 8.39
CA SER A 28 7.98 -14.41 8.56
C SER A 28 6.74 -13.88 9.30
N ILE A 29 5.57 -14.43 9.02
CA ILE A 29 4.31 -14.10 9.72
C ILE A 29 4.47 -14.29 11.24
N GLN A 30 5.16 -15.32 11.68
CA GLN A 30 5.38 -15.60 13.11
C GLN A 30 6.22 -14.50 13.81
N ASN A 31 7.25 -14.00 13.13
CA ASN A 31 8.05 -12.90 13.67
C ASN A 31 7.25 -11.60 13.71
N GLN A 32 6.41 -11.34 12.70
CA GLN A 32 5.51 -10.18 12.72
C GLN A 32 4.53 -10.28 13.89
N LYS A 33 3.89 -11.44 14.11
CA LYS A 33 2.98 -11.66 15.25
C LYS A 33 3.65 -11.35 16.58
N LYS A 34 4.79 -11.96 16.86
CA LYS A 34 5.53 -11.71 18.11
C LYS A 34 5.88 -10.24 18.31
N TYR A 35 6.37 -9.59 17.25
CA TYR A 35 6.73 -8.18 17.27
C TYR A 35 5.54 -7.28 17.58
N LEU A 36 4.40 -7.49 16.92
CA LEU A 36 3.19 -6.68 17.12
C LEU A 36 2.54 -6.95 18.48
N GLU A 37 2.54 -8.21 18.96
CA GLU A 37 2.08 -8.53 20.31
C GLU A 37 2.90 -7.83 21.39
N GLU A 38 4.23 -7.85 21.26
CA GLU A 38 5.12 -7.18 22.20
C GLU A 38 4.85 -5.67 22.22
N TYR A 39 4.73 -5.05 21.05
CA TYR A 39 4.36 -3.63 20.94
C TYR A 39 3.01 -3.33 21.59
N ALA A 40 1.99 -4.13 21.31
CA ALA A 40 0.65 -3.95 21.89
C ALA A 40 0.68 -4.05 23.42
N ARG A 41 1.42 -5.02 23.98
CA ARG A 41 1.62 -5.17 25.44
C ARG A 41 2.33 -3.97 26.06
N GLN A 42 3.40 -3.47 25.43
CA GLN A 42 4.13 -2.27 25.90
C GLN A 42 3.24 -1.03 25.93
N LYS A 43 2.29 -0.93 24.99
CA LYS A 43 1.29 0.16 24.93
C LYS A 43 0.07 -0.07 25.82
N GLY A 44 0.01 -1.20 26.54
CA GLY A 44 -1.13 -1.54 27.41
C GLY A 44 -2.41 -1.91 26.68
N LEU A 45 -2.31 -2.22 25.38
CA LEU A 45 -3.44 -2.61 24.54
C LEU A 45 -3.83 -4.06 24.83
N ARG A 46 -5.16 -4.31 24.91
CA ARG A 46 -5.72 -5.61 25.34
C ARG A 46 -6.60 -6.20 24.24
N ASN A 47 -7.12 -7.41 24.48
CA ASN A 47 -8.01 -8.12 23.57
C ASN A 47 -7.41 -8.28 22.17
N ILE A 48 -6.19 -8.77 22.09
CA ILE A 48 -5.43 -8.92 20.86
C ILE A 48 -6.05 -10.03 19.99
N ARG A 49 -6.29 -9.74 18.71
CA ARG A 49 -6.70 -10.69 17.68
C ARG A 49 -5.89 -10.50 16.42
N HIS A 50 -5.38 -11.60 15.86
CA HIS A 50 -4.57 -11.60 14.64
C HIS A 50 -5.42 -11.80 13.40
N PHE A 51 -5.08 -11.05 12.37
CA PHE A 51 -5.56 -11.19 11.00
C PHE A 51 -4.34 -11.25 10.09
N TYR A 52 -4.23 -12.27 9.25
CA TYR A 52 -3.03 -12.42 8.45
C TYR A 52 -3.32 -12.94 7.05
N ASP A 53 -2.46 -12.56 6.11
CA ASP A 53 -2.46 -13.01 4.73
C ASP A 53 -1.05 -13.45 4.34
N ASP A 54 -0.88 -14.75 4.13
CA ASP A 54 0.37 -15.37 3.71
C ASP A 54 0.35 -15.65 2.21
N GLY A 55 1.42 -15.28 1.48
CA GLY A 55 1.52 -15.44 0.03
C GLY A 55 0.74 -14.40 -0.79
N TYR A 56 0.15 -13.38 -0.18
CA TYR A 56 -0.65 -12.35 -0.86
C TYR A 56 0.15 -11.08 -1.14
N SER A 57 0.01 -10.54 -2.36
CA SER A 57 0.62 -9.26 -2.74
C SER A 57 0.00 -8.08 -1.99
N GLY A 58 0.81 -7.04 -1.73
CA GLY A 58 0.33 -5.76 -1.18
C GLY A 58 -0.33 -4.83 -2.20
N THR A 59 -0.38 -5.20 -3.50
CA THR A 59 -0.88 -4.34 -4.57
C THR A 59 -2.39 -4.18 -4.61
N ASN A 60 -3.13 -5.11 -4.02
CA ASN A 60 -4.59 -5.06 -3.88
C ASN A 60 -4.99 -5.46 -2.46
N PHE A 61 -6.25 -5.21 -2.11
CA PHE A 61 -6.84 -5.56 -0.81
C PHE A 61 -7.81 -6.76 -0.88
N ASN A 62 -7.84 -7.46 -2.01
CA ASN A 62 -8.62 -8.69 -2.14
C ASN A 62 -7.87 -9.86 -1.49
N ARG A 63 -7.89 -9.89 -0.18
CA ARG A 63 -7.16 -10.80 0.69
C ARG A 63 -8.09 -11.30 1.81
N PRO A 64 -8.18 -12.61 2.07
CA PRO A 64 -9.15 -13.17 3.01
C PRO A 64 -8.96 -12.68 4.45
N GLY A 65 -7.72 -12.57 4.95
CA GLY A 65 -7.43 -12.05 6.28
C GLY A 65 -7.80 -10.58 6.42
N PHE A 66 -7.53 -9.78 5.38
CA PHE A 66 -7.94 -8.37 5.36
C PHE A 66 -9.46 -8.21 5.26
N ALA A 67 -10.14 -9.05 4.47
CA ALA A 67 -11.59 -9.02 4.36
C ALA A 67 -12.25 -9.32 5.72
N ALA A 68 -11.78 -10.34 6.43
CA ALA A 68 -12.25 -10.66 7.79
C ALA A 68 -11.99 -9.52 8.78
N LEU A 69 -10.85 -8.82 8.68
CA LEU A 69 -10.56 -7.63 9.46
C LEU A 69 -11.55 -6.50 9.17
N LEU A 70 -11.87 -6.25 7.89
CA LEU A 70 -12.82 -5.21 7.50
C LEU A 70 -14.23 -5.49 8.03
N GLU A 71 -14.69 -6.75 8.00
CA GLU A 71 -15.99 -7.13 8.57
C GLU A 71 -16.07 -6.79 10.06
N GLU A 72 -15.02 -7.04 10.84
CA GLU A 72 -14.95 -6.69 12.25
C GLU A 72 -14.90 -5.15 12.47
N ILE A 73 -14.20 -4.42 11.60
CA ILE A 73 -14.18 -2.96 11.62
C ILE A 73 -15.56 -2.38 11.29
N GLU A 74 -16.23 -2.90 10.27
CA GLU A 74 -17.56 -2.47 9.88
C GLU A 74 -18.61 -2.75 10.96
N ALA A 75 -18.49 -3.88 11.64
CA ALA A 75 -19.32 -4.25 12.79
C ALA A 75 -19.04 -3.38 14.03
N GLY A 76 -17.95 -2.59 14.05
CA GLY A 76 -17.59 -1.72 15.17
C GLY A 76 -16.85 -2.42 16.30
N HIS A 77 -16.39 -3.64 16.10
CA HIS A 77 -15.71 -4.46 17.12
C HIS A 77 -14.23 -4.07 17.30
N VAL A 78 -13.60 -3.36 16.33
CA VAL A 78 -12.19 -2.99 16.39
C VAL A 78 -12.02 -1.59 16.97
N GLU A 79 -11.14 -1.44 17.97
CA GLU A 79 -10.73 -0.15 18.53
C GLU A 79 -9.40 0.31 17.96
N VAL A 80 -8.44 -0.61 17.85
CA VAL A 80 -7.08 -0.33 17.37
C VAL A 80 -6.69 -1.33 16.31
N LEU A 81 -6.11 -0.85 15.20
CA LEU A 81 -5.47 -1.67 14.18
C LEU A 81 -3.97 -1.37 14.16
N ILE A 82 -3.16 -2.41 14.34
CA ILE A 82 -1.69 -2.30 14.34
C ILE A 82 -1.12 -3.11 13.20
N VAL A 83 -0.20 -2.51 12.45
CA VAL A 83 0.61 -3.16 11.40
C VAL A 83 2.10 -2.92 11.67
N LYS A 84 2.96 -3.82 11.22
CA LYS A 84 4.41 -3.64 11.35
C LYS A 84 4.89 -2.39 10.62
N ASP A 85 4.47 -2.27 9.37
CA ASP A 85 4.75 -1.12 8.51
C ASP A 85 3.66 -0.99 7.44
N LEU A 86 3.64 0.15 6.76
CA LEU A 86 2.66 0.47 5.74
C LEU A 86 2.74 -0.47 4.53
N SER A 87 3.92 -1.05 4.24
CA SER A 87 4.07 -2.01 3.15
C SER A 87 3.32 -3.32 3.43
N ARG A 88 3.21 -3.70 4.71
CA ARG A 88 2.41 -4.85 5.15
C ARG A 88 0.93 -4.56 5.05
N PHE A 89 0.51 -3.33 5.34
CA PHE A 89 -0.88 -2.91 5.17
C PHE A 89 -1.27 -2.92 3.68
N GLY A 90 -0.55 -2.18 2.81
CA GLY A 90 -0.83 -2.16 1.38
C GLY A 90 0.16 -1.31 0.59
N ARG A 91 0.23 -1.59 -0.73
CA ARG A 91 1.05 -0.85 -1.69
C ARG A 91 0.20 0.02 -2.64
N ASN A 92 -1.13 -0.10 -2.58
CA ASN A 92 -2.05 0.75 -3.34
C ASN A 92 -2.40 1.99 -2.50
N TYR A 93 -1.77 3.12 -2.81
CA TYR A 93 -1.88 4.35 -2.03
C TYR A 93 -3.32 4.91 -1.96
N LEU A 94 -4.11 4.80 -3.03
CA LEU A 94 -5.50 5.26 -3.04
C LEU A 94 -6.36 4.46 -2.06
N GLN A 95 -6.19 3.14 -2.04
CA GLN A 95 -6.91 2.28 -1.10
C GLN A 95 -6.40 2.45 0.33
N VAL A 96 -5.08 2.56 0.52
CA VAL A 96 -4.51 2.82 1.84
C VAL A 96 -5.05 4.16 2.39
N GLY A 97 -4.98 5.24 1.60
CA GLY A 97 -5.53 6.54 1.99
C GLY A 97 -7.03 6.49 2.29
N TYR A 98 -7.83 5.79 1.48
CA TYR A 98 -9.26 5.60 1.77
C TYR A 98 -9.49 4.94 3.14
N TYR A 99 -8.73 3.89 3.45
CA TYR A 99 -8.87 3.20 4.74
C TYR A 99 -8.42 4.07 5.91
N THR A 100 -7.24 4.67 5.81
CA THR A 100 -6.62 5.40 6.94
C THR A 100 -7.22 6.78 7.17
N GLU A 101 -7.65 7.47 6.12
CA GLU A 101 -8.16 8.86 6.23
C GLU A 101 -9.69 8.96 6.27
N ILE A 102 -10.39 7.96 5.73
CA ILE A 102 -11.85 8.01 5.63
C ILE A 102 -12.51 6.93 6.47
N LEU A 103 -12.20 5.64 6.20
CA LEU A 103 -12.95 4.54 6.82
C LEU A 103 -12.62 4.39 8.30
N PHE A 104 -11.34 4.32 8.67
CA PHE A 104 -10.93 4.10 10.07
C PHE A 104 -11.35 5.24 10.98
N PRO A 105 -11.14 6.54 10.64
CA PRO A 105 -11.67 7.65 11.43
C PRO A 105 -13.20 7.62 11.58
N LYS A 106 -13.92 7.32 10.47
CA LYS A 106 -15.39 7.21 10.49
C LYS A 106 -15.89 6.10 11.42
N LYS A 107 -15.12 5.01 11.56
CA LYS A 107 -15.44 3.87 12.45
C LYS A 107 -14.83 4.01 13.83
N GLY A 108 -14.09 5.07 14.11
CA GLY A 108 -13.42 5.29 15.39
C GLY A 108 -12.28 4.31 15.65
N VAL A 109 -11.63 3.81 14.60
CA VAL A 109 -10.50 2.89 14.67
C VAL A 109 -9.20 3.68 14.67
N ARG A 110 -8.38 3.50 15.72
CA ARG A 110 -7.00 4.01 15.77
C ARG A 110 -6.11 3.14 14.91
N PHE A 111 -5.36 3.74 13.98
CA PHE A 111 -4.42 3.04 13.11
C PHE A 111 -2.97 3.31 13.54
N ILE A 112 -2.16 2.25 13.67
CA ILE A 112 -0.76 2.32 14.06
C ILE A 112 0.09 1.53 13.07
N ALA A 113 1.11 2.18 12.46
CA ALA A 113 2.16 1.51 11.70
C ALA A 113 3.51 1.70 12.42
N VAL A 114 3.97 0.64 13.12
CA VAL A 114 5.03 0.73 14.13
C VAL A 114 6.34 1.25 13.55
N ASN A 115 6.86 0.63 12.49
CA ASN A 115 8.14 1.01 11.89
C ASN A 115 8.13 2.37 11.18
N ASN A 116 6.94 2.88 10.87
CA ASN A 116 6.79 4.20 10.24
C ASN A 116 6.53 5.31 11.26
N ASN A 117 6.40 4.97 12.55
CA ASN A 117 6.01 5.90 13.62
C ASN A 117 4.68 6.63 13.32
N VAL A 118 3.75 5.94 12.63
CA VAL A 118 2.42 6.47 12.35
C VAL A 118 1.46 6.00 13.44
N ASP A 119 0.75 6.96 14.06
CA ASP A 119 -0.28 6.71 15.06
C ASP A 119 -1.40 7.75 14.91
N SER A 120 -2.56 7.33 14.44
CA SER A 120 -3.69 8.24 14.16
C SER A 120 -4.31 8.89 15.39
N ALA A 121 -3.95 8.47 16.61
CA ALA A 121 -4.46 9.07 17.85
C ALA A 121 -3.61 10.23 18.36
N THR A 122 -2.39 10.43 17.87
CA THR A 122 -1.50 11.48 18.34
C THR A 122 -1.66 12.73 17.47
N PRO A 123 -2.15 13.87 18.01
CA PRO A 123 -2.40 15.09 17.20
C PRO A 123 -1.16 15.65 16.50
N GLN A 124 0.03 15.39 17.04
CA GLN A 124 1.31 15.80 16.46
C GLN A 124 1.79 14.86 15.35
N ASP A 125 1.31 13.60 15.34
CA ASP A 125 1.61 12.57 14.35
C ASP A 125 0.45 12.41 13.35
N ASN A 126 -0.66 13.13 13.51
CA ASN A 126 -1.73 13.27 12.51
C ASN A 126 -1.29 14.08 11.28
N ASP A 127 -0.04 14.50 11.25
CA ASP A 127 0.58 14.90 10.02
C ASP A 127 0.88 13.63 9.19
N PHE A 128 -0.13 13.17 8.45
CA PHE A 128 0.05 12.13 7.44
C PHE A 128 1.06 12.54 6.35
N THR A 129 1.67 13.72 6.46
CA THR A 129 2.68 14.23 5.52
C THR A 129 3.84 13.25 5.33
N PRO A 130 4.44 12.62 6.37
CA PRO A 130 5.46 11.61 6.18
C PRO A 130 4.94 10.40 5.42
N PHE A 131 3.70 9.99 5.70
CA PHE A 131 3.03 8.90 5.01
C PHE A 131 2.75 9.25 3.54
N LEU A 132 2.16 10.42 3.29
CA LEU A 132 1.90 10.91 1.94
C LEU A 132 3.20 11.06 1.14
N ASN A 133 4.29 11.50 1.77
CA ASN A 133 5.60 11.60 1.14
C ASN A 133 6.16 10.23 0.75
N ILE A 134 6.12 9.24 1.65
CA ILE A 134 6.54 7.86 1.34
C ILE A 134 5.67 7.28 0.22
N MET A 135 4.35 7.52 0.25
CA MET A 135 3.42 7.04 -0.76
C MET A 135 3.63 7.72 -2.11
N ASN A 136 3.90 9.03 -2.12
CA ASN A 136 4.23 9.78 -3.33
C ASN A 136 5.54 9.30 -3.95
N GLU A 137 6.56 9.04 -3.14
CA GLU A 137 7.84 8.48 -3.61
C GLU A 137 7.65 7.07 -4.21
N TRP A 138 6.88 6.21 -3.56
CA TRP A 138 6.56 4.89 -4.10
C TRP A 138 5.75 4.95 -5.38
N TYR A 139 4.76 5.83 -5.47
CA TYR A 139 3.99 6.04 -6.68
C TYR A 139 4.88 6.51 -7.84
N ALA A 140 5.75 7.48 -7.59
CA ALA A 140 6.71 7.95 -8.58
C ALA A 140 7.62 6.82 -9.06
N LYS A 141 8.14 6.00 -8.13
CA LYS A 141 8.99 4.84 -8.43
C LYS A 141 8.25 3.74 -9.20
N ASP A 142 7.03 3.39 -8.80
CA ASP A 142 6.21 2.39 -9.47
C ASP A 142 5.82 2.85 -10.88
N THR A 143 5.37 4.09 -11.02
CA THR A 143 5.06 4.71 -12.31
C THR A 143 6.29 4.74 -13.23
N SER A 144 7.46 5.14 -12.70
CA SER A 144 8.72 5.12 -13.46
C SER A 144 9.06 3.70 -13.95
N ASN A 145 8.90 2.70 -13.10
CA ASN A 145 9.18 1.31 -13.47
C ASN A 145 8.22 0.80 -14.56
N LYS A 146 6.93 1.13 -14.46
CA LYS A 146 5.93 0.80 -15.49
C LYS A 146 6.25 1.47 -16.83
N ILE A 147 6.59 2.76 -16.82
CA ILE A 147 7.00 3.49 -18.03
C ILE A 147 8.25 2.87 -18.64
N LYS A 148 9.29 2.57 -17.84
CA LYS A 148 10.51 1.92 -18.29
C LYS A 148 10.24 0.54 -18.92
N ALA A 149 9.34 -0.25 -18.32
CA ALA A 149 8.95 -1.56 -18.85
C ALA A 149 8.29 -1.43 -20.23
N VAL A 150 7.36 -0.48 -20.40
CA VAL A 150 6.72 -0.20 -21.70
C VAL A 150 7.73 0.26 -22.73
N PHE A 151 8.65 1.18 -22.36
CA PHE A 151 9.70 1.62 -23.29
C PHE A 151 10.63 0.46 -23.70
N LYS A 152 11.02 -0.38 -22.74
CA LYS A 152 11.86 -1.55 -23.01
C LYS A 152 11.17 -2.55 -23.95
N SER A 153 9.86 -2.78 -23.80
CA SER A 153 9.09 -3.61 -24.72
C SER A 153 9.07 -3.00 -26.13
N ARG A 154 8.69 -1.73 -26.24
CA ARG A 154 8.67 -1.02 -27.53
C ARG A 154 10.00 -1.00 -28.24
N MET A 155 11.11 -0.75 -27.49
CA MET A 155 12.47 -0.79 -28.06
C MET A 155 12.83 -2.19 -28.61
N LYS A 156 12.43 -3.27 -27.91
CA LYS A 156 12.65 -4.64 -28.38
C LYS A 156 11.87 -4.96 -29.66
N GLU A 157 10.70 -4.35 -29.83
CA GLU A 157 9.83 -4.48 -31.00
C GLU A 157 10.26 -3.52 -32.14
N GLY A 158 11.32 -2.73 -31.94
CA GLY A 158 11.77 -1.72 -32.92
C GLY A 158 10.85 -0.52 -33.04
N LEU A 159 9.91 -0.35 -32.12
CA LEU A 159 8.94 0.75 -32.13
C LEU A 159 9.55 2.03 -31.58
N ARG A 160 9.16 3.15 -32.17
CA ARG A 160 9.59 4.47 -31.75
C ARG A 160 9.03 4.83 -30.37
N CYS A 161 9.92 5.30 -29.46
CA CYS A 161 9.57 5.67 -28.09
C CYS A 161 9.45 7.19 -27.87
N SER A 162 9.90 8.03 -28.83
CA SER A 162 9.82 9.49 -28.73
C SER A 162 8.53 10.02 -29.35
N GLY A 163 7.87 10.96 -28.67
CA GLY A 163 6.71 11.69 -29.20
C GLY A 163 7.09 12.86 -30.13
N SER A 164 8.32 13.39 -29.98
CA SER A 164 8.81 14.51 -30.79
C SER A 164 9.34 14.04 -32.14
N ILE A 165 9.10 14.83 -33.17
CA ILE A 165 9.62 14.60 -34.50
C ILE A 165 10.90 15.44 -34.64
N PRO A 166 12.06 14.85 -35.05
CA PRO A 166 13.26 15.62 -35.32
C PRO A 166 13.03 16.61 -36.47
N TYR A 167 13.77 17.72 -36.48
CA TYR A 167 13.76 18.66 -37.59
C TYR A 167 14.17 17.96 -38.89
N GLY A 168 13.54 18.29 -40.01
CA GLY A 168 13.73 17.66 -41.29
C GLY A 168 12.98 16.36 -41.52
N TYR A 169 12.11 15.95 -40.57
CA TYR A 169 11.28 14.77 -40.72
C TYR A 169 9.83 15.07 -40.43
N LYS A 170 8.90 14.33 -41.04
CA LYS A 170 7.45 14.32 -40.76
C LYS A 170 6.96 12.90 -40.63
N ARG A 171 5.78 12.75 -40.05
CA ARG A 171 5.12 11.43 -39.94
C ARG A 171 4.54 11.04 -41.27
N GLU A 172 4.68 9.76 -41.61
CA GLU A 172 3.96 9.18 -42.74
C GLU A 172 2.44 9.27 -42.47
N PRO A 173 1.63 9.71 -43.47
CA PRO A 173 0.17 9.75 -43.31
C PRO A 173 -0.40 8.36 -43.00
N GLY A 174 -1.10 8.24 -41.86
CA GLY A 174 -1.69 6.97 -41.40
C GLY A 174 -0.79 6.11 -40.51
N ASP A 175 0.54 6.37 -40.47
CA ASP A 175 1.46 5.66 -39.59
C ASP A 175 2.13 6.61 -38.58
N LYS A 176 1.91 6.33 -37.28
CA LYS A 176 2.52 7.12 -36.18
C LYS A 176 3.98 6.72 -35.87
N GLN A 177 4.44 5.60 -36.41
CA GLN A 177 5.78 5.05 -36.11
C GLN A 177 6.83 5.46 -37.16
N THR A 178 6.43 5.51 -38.41
CA THR A 178 7.33 5.80 -39.54
C THR A 178 7.53 7.31 -39.72
N LEU A 179 8.79 7.72 -39.85
CA LEU A 179 9.17 9.07 -40.24
C LEU A 179 9.66 9.09 -41.64
N ILE A 180 9.22 10.06 -42.43
CA ILE A 180 9.68 10.38 -43.76
C ILE A 180 10.40 11.71 -43.77
N VAL A 181 11.33 11.93 -44.70
CA VAL A 181 12.03 13.20 -44.83
C VAL A 181 11.04 14.29 -45.25
N ASP A 182 11.19 15.47 -44.65
CA ASP A 182 10.42 16.67 -45.00
C ASP A 182 11.30 17.57 -45.85
N GLU A 183 11.26 17.37 -47.18
CA GLU A 183 12.14 18.06 -48.13
C GLU A 183 12.06 19.59 -48.14
N PRO A 184 10.93 20.24 -47.70
CA PRO A 184 10.86 21.70 -47.60
C PRO A 184 11.45 22.30 -46.32
N ALA A 185 11.94 21.48 -45.38
CA ALA A 185 12.40 21.96 -44.05
C ALA A 185 13.85 22.48 -44.07
#